data_2b65d3a485a81afbb1d782a1f75a87a6
#
_entry.id   2b65d3a485a81afbb1d782a1f75a87a6
#
_cell.length_a   1.000
_cell.length_b   1.000
_cell.length_c   1.000
_cell.angle_alpha   90.00
_cell.angle_beta   90.00
_cell.angle_gamma   90.00
#
_symmetry.space_group_name_H-M   'P 1'
#
loop_
_entity.id
_entity.type
_entity.pdbx_description
1 polymer ?
#
loop_
_entity_poly.entity_id
_entity_poly.type
_entity_poly.pdbx_seq_one_letter_code
_entity_poly.pdbx_strand_id
1 'polypeptide(L)'
;MSSTFAQVNSQSAFEKMPPRCLVFIDSGVKDYESITAGVLPGQQVVILDSTKNGIEQITSEMEKYASTNGAIDSVHIISHGNSGSLQLGSATLNSDNLPQYESQLQGWRNALSDKADIVLYGCDVAAGSGSDFVDRLGELTGADIAASSDRTGRGGNWNLEFAKGDIEAPLALTPEAMADYQGSLKTITVTNNNDSGPGSLRDAIASAAAGDTIEFASTLASQTITLTNGQLV
;
A
#
# COMPACT_ATOMS: atom_id res chain seq x y z
N MET A 1 -44.79 24.96 48.53
CA MET A 1 -43.34 24.81 48.37
C MET A 1 -43.13 23.65 47.40
N SER A 2 -42.98 24.00 46.11
CA SER A 2 -42.76 23.01 45.06
C SER A 2 -41.25 22.96 44.80
N SER A 3 -40.66 21.80 45.03
CA SER A 3 -39.25 21.54 44.73
C SER A 3 -39.17 21.00 43.31
N THR A 4 -38.59 21.78 42.41
CA THR A 4 -38.33 21.42 41.03
C THR A 4 -37.00 20.67 41.01
N PHE A 5 -37.00 19.36 40.83
CA PHE A 5 -35.80 18.59 40.54
C PHE A 5 -35.39 18.84 39.08
N ALA A 6 -34.24 19.50 38.90
CA ALA A 6 -33.58 19.59 37.61
C ALA A 6 -33.06 18.19 37.23
N GLN A 7 -33.64 17.59 36.22
CA GLN A 7 -33.06 16.43 35.55
C GLN A 7 -31.81 16.88 34.81
N VAL A 8 -30.64 16.46 35.33
CA VAL A 8 -29.37 16.53 34.59
C VAL A 8 -29.42 15.43 33.53
N ASN A 9 -29.67 15.86 32.28
CA ASN A 9 -29.66 14.99 31.12
C ASN A 9 -28.21 14.68 30.78
N SER A 10 -27.65 13.64 31.40
CA SER A 10 -26.32 13.09 31.05
C SER A 10 -26.45 12.25 29.79
N GLN A 11 -26.73 12.88 28.65
CA GLN A 11 -26.27 12.32 27.38
C GLN A 11 -24.78 12.60 27.29
N SER A 12 -23.98 11.70 27.85
CA SER A 12 -22.58 11.58 27.50
C SER A 12 -22.54 11.29 26.00
N ALA A 13 -22.31 12.34 25.21
CA ALA A 13 -21.81 12.17 23.86
C ALA A 13 -20.53 11.37 24.01
N PHE A 14 -20.57 10.08 23.71
CA PHE A 14 -19.38 9.34 23.29
C PHE A 14 -18.96 10.04 22.00
N GLU A 15 -18.12 11.07 22.11
CA GLU A 15 -17.37 11.56 20.98
C GLU A 15 -16.61 10.34 20.44
N LYS A 16 -17.08 9.84 19.30
CA LYS A 16 -16.41 8.73 18.62
C LYS A 16 -14.99 9.23 18.36
N MET A 17 -14.02 8.70 19.10
CA MET A 17 -12.62 9.04 18.88
C MET A 17 -12.32 8.87 17.38
N PRO A 18 -11.58 9.80 16.77
CA PRO A 18 -11.21 9.64 15.39
C PRO A 18 -10.52 8.28 15.20
N PRO A 19 -10.79 7.58 14.10
CA PRO A 19 -10.17 6.27 13.84
C PRO A 19 -8.64 6.43 13.87
N ARG A 20 -7.99 5.49 14.55
CA ARG A 20 -6.53 5.45 14.66
C ARG A 20 -5.97 4.86 13.38
N CYS A 21 -5.62 5.75 12.47
CA CYS A 21 -5.24 5.42 11.11
C CYS A 21 -3.77 5.76 10.85
N LEU A 22 -3.03 4.79 10.30
CA LEU A 22 -1.68 4.96 9.78
C LEU A 22 -1.68 4.90 8.25
N VAL A 23 -1.00 5.84 7.62
CA VAL A 23 -0.82 5.87 6.16
C VAL A 23 0.68 5.77 5.87
N PHE A 24 1.09 4.65 5.32
CA PHE A 24 2.45 4.43 4.84
C PHE A 24 2.52 4.78 3.36
N ILE A 25 3.46 5.64 2.99
CA ILE A 25 3.69 6.04 1.59
C ILE A 25 5.14 5.75 1.27
N ASP A 26 5.38 4.93 0.25
CA ASP A 26 6.73 4.61 -0.19
C ASP A 26 7.34 5.80 -0.95
N SER A 27 8.53 6.24 -0.52
CA SER A 27 9.24 7.35 -1.18
C SER A 27 9.76 6.99 -2.59
N GLY A 28 9.70 5.73 -2.99
CA GLY A 28 9.94 5.29 -4.37
C GLY A 28 8.78 5.61 -5.31
N VAL A 29 7.60 5.90 -4.78
CA VAL A 29 6.45 6.34 -5.59
C VAL A 29 6.70 7.74 -6.12
N LYS A 30 6.51 7.92 -7.42
CA LYS A 30 6.70 9.22 -8.09
C LYS A 30 5.78 10.27 -7.49
N ASP A 31 6.33 11.45 -7.17
CA ASP A 31 5.58 12.58 -6.61
C ASP A 31 4.79 12.21 -5.34
N TYR A 32 5.41 11.39 -4.48
CA TYR A 32 4.82 10.95 -3.21
C TYR A 32 4.48 12.12 -2.28
N GLU A 33 5.14 13.26 -2.43
CA GLU A 33 4.86 14.48 -1.67
C GLU A 33 3.45 14.99 -1.96
N SER A 34 3.00 14.92 -3.22
CA SER A 34 1.64 15.32 -3.60
C SER A 34 0.60 14.35 -3.03
N ILE A 35 0.89 13.04 -3.02
CA ILE A 35 0.06 12.05 -2.33
C ILE A 35 -0.01 12.38 -0.83
N THR A 36 1.14 12.67 -0.21
CA THR A 36 1.23 13.02 1.21
C THR A 36 0.38 14.23 1.56
N ALA A 37 0.42 15.27 0.73
CA ALA A 37 -0.40 16.47 0.90
C ALA A 37 -1.90 16.21 0.75
N GLY A 38 -2.28 15.15 0.04
CA GLY A 38 -3.65 14.75 -0.20
C GLY A 38 -4.24 13.79 0.83
N VAL A 39 -3.48 13.38 1.84
CA VAL A 39 -4.00 12.49 2.91
C VAL A 39 -5.03 13.22 3.73
N LEU A 40 -6.11 12.52 4.06
CA LEU A 40 -7.21 13.05 4.86
C LEU A 40 -6.72 13.53 6.24
N PRO A 41 -7.26 14.66 6.76
CA PRO A 41 -6.86 15.19 8.06
C PRO A 41 -7.08 14.20 9.21
N GLY A 42 -6.16 14.20 10.19
CA GLY A 42 -6.25 13.37 11.39
C GLY A 42 -5.61 11.97 11.24
N GLN A 43 -5.13 11.62 10.07
CA GLN A 43 -4.38 10.38 9.85
C GLN A 43 -2.88 10.63 10.09
N GLN A 44 -2.19 9.65 10.66
CA GLN A 44 -0.73 9.74 10.82
C GLN A 44 -0.03 9.17 9.58
N VAL A 45 0.73 10.04 8.91
CA VAL A 45 1.51 9.67 7.72
C VAL A 45 2.93 9.27 8.10
N VAL A 46 3.40 8.19 7.51
CA VAL A 46 4.78 7.68 7.62
C VAL A 46 5.34 7.48 6.21
N ILE A 47 6.43 8.15 5.90
CA ILE A 47 7.12 7.96 4.63
C ILE A 47 8.13 6.83 4.79
N LEU A 48 8.00 5.79 3.98
CA LEU A 48 8.96 4.69 3.93
C LEU A 48 10.19 5.13 3.14
N ASP A 49 11.36 4.93 3.74
CA ASP A 49 12.65 5.11 3.08
C ASP A 49 12.84 4.00 2.05
N SER A 50 12.83 4.34 0.76
CA SER A 50 12.96 3.39 -0.34
C SER A 50 14.31 2.65 -0.38
N THR A 51 15.29 3.07 0.43
CA THR A 51 16.60 2.40 0.53
C THR A 51 16.67 1.35 1.65
N LYS A 52 15.63 1.24 2.49
CA LYS A 52 15.54 0.31 3.62
C LYS A 52 14.38 -0.65 3.46
N ASN A 53 14.43 -1.78 4.16
CA ASN A 53 13.34 -2.76 4.17
C ASN A 53 12.05 -2.12 4.71
N GLY A 54 11.03 -1.97 3.86
CA GLY A 54 9.78 -1.31 4.22
C GLY A 54 8.92 -2.12 5.18
N ILE A 55 9.03 -3.46 5.16
CA ILE A 55 8.28 -4.32 6.08
C ILE A 55 8.76 -4.10 7.51
N GLU A 56 10.09 -3.96 7.70
CA GLU A 56 10.69 -3.64 9.00
C GLU A 56 10.29 -2.25 9.48
N GLN A 57 10.26 -1.27 8.57
CA GLN A 57 9.83 0.10 8.88
C GLN A 57 8.37 0.13 9.31
N ILE A 58 7.47 -0.51 8.57
CA ILE A 58 6.04 -0.62 8.90
C ILE A 58 5.87 -1.28 10.27
N THR A 59 6.53 -2.42 10.50
CA THR A 59 6.46 -3.15 11.78
C THR A 59 6.85 -2.25 12.94
N SER A 60 8.00 -1.58 12.85
CA SER A 60 8.50 -0.69 13.90
C SER A 60 7.55 0.48 14.20
N GLU A 61 7.01 1.11 13.17
CA GLU A 61 6.10 2.25 13.34
C GLU A 61 4.71 1.82 13.86
N MET A 62 4.20 0.66 13.45
CA MET A 62 2.96 0.11 13.99
C MET A 62 3.09 -0.23 15.49
N GLU A 63 4.18 -0.89 15.89
CA GLU A 63 4.47 -1.20 17.30
C GLU A 63 4.58 0.08 18.16
N LYS A 64 5.32 1.06 17.68
CA LYS A 64 5.50 2.36 18.33
C LYS A 64 4.17 3.10 18.47
N TYR A 65 3.37 3.15 17.39
CA TYR A 65 2.07 3.80 17.41
C TYR A 65 1.13 3.13 18.41
N ALA A 66 1.00 1.80 18.33
CA ALA A 66 0.10 1.04 19.20
C ALA A 66 0.48 1.17 20.69
N SER A 67 1.77 1.23 21.01
CA SER A 67 2.24 1.42 22.39
C SER A 67 1.84 2.77 22.99
N THR A 68 1.65 3.79 22.16
CA THR A 68 1.39 5.16 22.60
C THR A 68 -0.10 5.55 22.47
N ASN A 69 -0.74 5.10 21.38
CA ASN A 69 -2.09 5.54 20.99
C ASN A 69 -3.15 4.44 21.12
N GLY A 70 -2.74 3.21 21.42
CA GLY A 70 -3.60 2.03 21.43
C GLY A 70 -3.73 1.38 20.06
N ALA A 71 -4.54 0.31 19.97
CA ALA A 71 -4.69 -0.50 18.78
C ALA A 71 -5.11 0.32 17.55
N ILE A 72 -4.53 0.00 16.39
CA ILE A 72 -4.72 0.69 15.10
C ILE A 72 -6.01 0.18 14.45
N ASP A 73 -6.85 1.07 13.96
CA ASP A 73 -8.12 0.71 13.32
C ASP A 73 -7.98 0.54 11.80
N SER A 74 -7.03 1.25 11.17
CA SER A 74 -6.72 1.04 9.76
C SER A 74 -5.27 1.36 9.41
N VAL A 75 -4.73 0.58 8.47
CA VAL A 75 -3.40 0.78 7.88
C VAL A 75 -3.56 0.92 6.38
N HIS A 76 -3.12 2.03 5.83
CA HIS A 76 -3.10 2.27 4.40
C HIS A 76 -1.67 2.18 3.88
N ILE A 77 -1.45 1.43 2.81
CA ILE A 77 -0.13 1.26 2.18
C ILE A 77 -0.22 1.73 0.74
N ILE A 78 0.47 2.83 0.45
CA ILE A 78 0.56 3.43 -0.89
C ILE A 78 1.97 3.18 -1.40
N SER A 79 2.08 2.25 -2.32
CA SER A 79 3.35 1.80 -2.89
C SER A 79 3.15 1.28 -4.31
N HIS A 80 4.24 0.99 -5.02
CA HIS A 80 4.12 0.23 -6.26
C HIS A 80 3.66 -1.19 -6.01
N GLY A 81 2.88 -1.75 -6.95
CA GLY A 81 2.36 -3.11 -6.89
C GLY A 81 2.35 -3.81 -8.25
N ASN A 82 2.25 -5.12 -8.18
CA ASN A 82 1.97 -6.04 -9.29
C ASN A 82 1.14 -7.21 -8.76
N SER A 83 0.64 -8.08 -9.65
CA SER A 83 -0.12 -9.27 -9.24
C SER A 83 0.62 -10.05 -8.15
N GLY A 84 0.00 -10.12 -6.96
CA GLY A 84 0.52 -10.84 -5.81
C GLY A 84 1.78 -10.25 -5.18
N SER A 85 2.06 -8.95 -5.37
CA SER A 85 3.24 -8.32 -4.79
C SER A 85 3.09 -6.84 -4.51
N LEU A 86 3.84 -6.36 -3.50
CA LEU A 86 3.99 -4.95 -3.12
C LEU A 86 5.46 -4.60 -3.00
N GLN A 87 5.88 -3.46 -3.56
CA GLN A 87 7.19 -2.89 -3.33
C GLN A 87 7.14 -2.05 -2.05
N LEU A 88 7.93 -2.42 -1.05
CA LEU A 88 7.96 -1.76 0.26
C LEU A 88 9.40 -1.37 0.60
N GLY A 89 9.76 -0.12 0.30
CA GLY A 89 11.15 0.34 0.39
C GLY A 89 12.05 -0.48 -0.53
N SER A 90 13.16 -0.99 0.00
CA SER A 90 14.09 -1.84 -0.75
C SER A 90 13.64 -3.31 -0.84
N ALA A 91 12.52 -3.70 -0.23
CA ALA A 91 12.00 -5.06 -0.23
C ALA A 91 10.73 -5.18 -1.09
N THR A 92 10.58 -6.31 -1.77
CA THR A 92 9.31 -6.70 -2.39
C THR A 92 8.67 -7.77 -1.52
N LEU A 93 7.43 -7.53 -1.06
CA LEU A 93 6.61 -8.53 -0.38
C LEU A 93 5.76 -9.25 -1.42
N ASN A 94 5.84 -10.58 -1.50
CA ASN A 94 5.10 -11.39 -2.48
C ASN A 94 4.75 -12.78 -1.93
N SER A 95 3.97 -13.54 -2.67
CA SER A 95 3.54 -14.89 -2.27
C SER A 95 4.70 -15.82 -1.92
N ASP A 96 5.83 -15.72 -2.63
CA ASP A 96 6.97 -16.64 -2.45
C ASP A 96 7.75 -16.34 -1.16
N ASN A 97 7.79 -15.07 -0.72
CA ASN A 97 8.55 -14.66 0.45
C ASN A 97 7.71 -14.33 1.69
N LEU A 98 6.37 -14.37 1.60
CA LEU A 98 5.50 -14.24 2.78
C LEU A 98 5.96 -15.11 3.97
N PRO A 99 6.39 -16.38 3.78
CA PRO A 99 6.87 -17.20 4.89
C PRO A 99 8.09 -16.63 5.62
N GLN A 100 8.93 -15.84 4.94
CA GLN A 100 10.11 -15.21 5.55
C GLN A 100 9.73 -14.07 6.50
N TYR A 101 8.58 -13.43 6.26
CA TYR A 101 8.05 -12.32 7.05
C TYR A 101 6.90 -12.74 7.99
N GLU A 102 6.59 -14.03 8.06
CA GLU A 102 5.44 -14.54 8.82
C GLU A 102 5.41 -14.04 10.26
N SER A 103 6.54 -14.08 10.96
CA SER A 103 6.63 -13.62 12.35
C SER A 103 6.34 -12.12 12.50
N GLN A 104 6.81 -11.31 11.55
CA GLN A 104 6.58 -9.85 11.54
C GLN A 104 5.11 -9.55 11.22
N LEU A 105 4.55 -10.19 10.20
CA LEU A 105 3.15 -10.02 9.81
C LEU A 105 2.17 -10.49 10.90
N GLN A 106 2.49 -11.58 11.59
CA GLN A 106 1.75 -12.01 12.79
C GLN A 106 1.90 -11.00 13.94
N GLY A 107 3.06 -10.33 14.03
CA GLY A 107 3.31 -9.24 14.99
C GLY A 107 2.38 -8.04 14.74
N TRP A 108 2.03 -7.73 13.50
CA TRP A 108 1.09 -6.65 13.18
C TRP A 108 -0.27 -6.85 13.85
N ARG A 109 -0.74 -8.10 13.94
CA ARG A 109 -1.99 -8.45 14.64
C ARG A 109 -2.06 -7.89 16.07
N ASN A 110 -0.92 -7.81 16.76
CA ASN A 110 -0.89 -7.31 18.14
C ASN A 110 -1.02 -5.77 18.20
N ALA A 111 -0.72 -5.09 17.12
CA ALA A 111 -0.86 -3.64 16.99
C ALA A 111 -2.24 -3.21 16.44
N LEU A 112 -2.96 -4.13 15.80
CA LEU A 112 -4.25 -3.89 15.17
C LEU A 112 -5.41 -4.11 16.13
N SER A 113 -6.52 -3.41 15.91
CA SER A 113 -7.80 -3.71 16.59
C SER A 113 -8.47 -4.94 15.96
N ASP A 114 -9.46 -5.53 16.66
CA ASP A 114 -10.16 -6.75 16.18
C ASP A 114 -10.89 -6.60 14.85
N LYS A 115 -11.12 -5.36 14.40
CA LYS A 115 -11.79 -5.00 13.16
C LYS A 115 -10.93 -4.06 12.31
N ALA A 116 -9.64 -4.27 12.35
CA ALA A 116 -8.74 -3.41 11.61
C ALA A 116 -8.71 -3.76 10.12
N ASP A 117 -8.63 -2.74 9.30
CA ASP A 117 -8.46 -2.86 7.85
C ASP A 117 -7.02 -2.59 7.43
N ILE A 118 -6.54 -3.34 6.45
CA ILE A 118 -5.33 -3.03 5.69
C ILE A 118 -5.73 -2.71 4.25
N VAL A 119 -5.38 -1.53 3.79
CA VAL A 119 -5.81 -0.99 2.49
C VAL A 119 -4.59 -0.80 1.58
N LEU A 120 -4.55 -1.56 0.48
CA LEU A 120 -3.40 -1.68 -0.41
C LEU A 120 -3.67 -0.98 -1.76
N TYR A 121 -2.96 0.12 -2.03
CA TYR A 121 -3.18 0.95 -3.22
C TYR A 121 -2.26 0.62 -4.41
N GLY A 122 -1.40 -0.38 -4.30
CA GLY A 122 -0.54 -0.79 -5.41
C GLY A 122 -1.35 -1.30 -6.62
N CYS A 123 -0.87 -1.04 -7.83
CA CYS A 123 -1.51 -1.56 -9.04
C CYS A 123 -1.55 -3.09 -9.06
N ASP A 124 -2.66 -3.64 -9.54
CA ASP A 124 -2.80 -5.07 -9.87
C ASP A 124 -2.58 -6.03 -8.68
N VAL A 125 -2.44 -5.56 -7.43
CA VAL A 125 -2.05 -6.39 -6.28
C VAL A 125 -2.93 -7.62 -6.13
N ALA A 126 -4.24 -7.48 -6.30
CA ALA A 126 -5.20 -8.58 -6.25
C ALA A 126 -5.53 -9.16 -7.63
N ALA A 127 -4.85 -8.75 -8.71
CA ALA A 127 -5.12 -9.27 -10.05
C ALA A 127 -4.73 -10.74 -10.21
N GLY A 128 -5.57 -11.53 -10.89
CA GLY A 128 -5.31 -12.93 -11.15
C GLY A 128 -5.05 -13.73 -9.87
N SER A 129 -3.88 -14.39 -9.77
CA SER A 129 -3.46 -15.11 -8.55
C SER A 129 -3.04 -14.17 -7.40
N GLY A 130 -3.07 -12.84 -7.59
CA GLY A 130 -2.78 -11.87 -6.54
C GLY A 130 -3.82 -11.90 -5.42
N SER A 131 -5.04 -12.36 -5.68
CA SER A 131 -6.04 -12.59 -4.64
C SER A 131 -5.56 -13.56 -3.57
N ASP A 132 -4.84 -14.63 -3.95
CA ASP A 132 -4.31 -15.61 -2.98
C ASP A 132 -3.25 -14.96 -2.05
N PHE A 133 -2.45 -14.03 -2.59
CA PHE A 133 -1.51 -13.24 -1.80
C PHE A 133 -2.24 -12.36 -0.77
N VAL A 134 -3.29 -11.66 -1.19
CA VAL A 134 -4.11 -10.80 -0.31
C VAL A 134 -4.80 -11.65 0.76
N ASP A 135 -5.36 -12.80 0.38
CA ASP A 135 -5.97 -13.74 1.32
C ASP A 135 -4.98 -14.22 2.39
N ARG A 136 -3.77 -14.60 1.96
CA ARG A 136 -2.73 -15.05 2.88
C ARG A 136 -2.22 -13.94 3.80
N LEU A 137 -2.09 -12.73 3.29
CA LEU A 137 -1.72 -11.56 4.09
C LEU A 137 -2.77 -11.29 5.19
N GLY A 138 -4.06 -11.35 4.86
CA GLY A 138 -5.15 -11.23 5.84
C GLY A 138 -5.14 -12.33 6.89
N GLU A 139 -4.84 -13.57 6.52
CA GLU A 139 -4.69 -14.67 7.50
C GLU A 139 -3.54 -14.41 8.49
N LEU A 140 -2.40 -13.90 8.00
CA LEU A 140 -1.22 -13.65 8.83
C LEU A 140 -1.43 -12.45 9.76
N THR A 141 -1.99 -11.37 9.24
CA THR A 141 -2.19 -10.13 10.01
C THR A 141 -3.46 -10.16 10.86
N GLY A 142 -4.43 -10.99 10.49
CA GLY A 142 -5.76 -11.02 11.13
C GLY A 142 -6.63 -9.81 10.82
N ALA A 143 -6.24 -8.98 9.85
CA ALA A 143 -6.99 -7.83 9.38
C ALA A 143 -7.89 -8.19 8.19
N ASP A 144 -8.93 -7.40 7.99
CA ASP A 144 -9.65 -7.35 6.73
C ASP A 144 -8.83 -6.56 5.72
N ILE A 145 -8.82 -6.97 4.44
CA ILE A 145 -7.92 -6.36 3.45
C ILE A 145 -8.67 -5.94 2.20
N ALA A 146 -8.46 -4.70 1.78
CA ALA A 146 -8.85 -4.21 0.46
C ALA A 146 -7.62 -4.00 -0.43
N ALA A 147 -7.70 -4.38 -1.69
CA ALA A 147 -6.63 -4.23 -2.67
C ALA A 147 -7.16 -3.95 -4.07
N SER A 148 -6.38 -3.21 -4.88
CA SER A 148 -6.70 -2.98 -6.28
C SER A 148 -6.38 -4.22 -7.12
N SER A 149 -7.26 -4.54 -8.07
CA SER A 149 -7.07 -5.59 -9.07
C SER A 149 -6.78 -5.03 -10.47
N ASP A 150 -6.60 -3.72 -10.59
CA ASP A 150 -6.27 -3.04 -11.82
C ASP A 150 -5.23 -1.92 -11.60
N ARG A 151 -5.13 -0.97 -12.54
CA ARG A 151 -4.19 0.15 -12.45
C ARG A 151 -4.67 1.20 -11.45
N THR A 152 -3.83 1.55 -10.48
CA THR A 152 -4.05 2.64 -9.53
C THR A 152 -3.28 3.90 -9.95
N GLY A 153 -3.96 5.06 -9.89
CA GLY A 153 -3.40 6.35 -10.30
C GLY A 153 -3.67 6.70 -11.75
N ARG A 154 -2.74 7.40 -12.39
CA ARG A 154 -2.92 7.90 -13.76
C ARG A 154 -3.21 6.79 -14.76
N GLY A 155 -4.29 6.96 -15.53
CA GLY A 155 -4.72 5.98 -16.52
C GLY A 155 -5.46 4.78 -15.96
N GLY A 156 -5.75 4.80 -14.66
CA GLY A 156 -6.57 3.84 -13.94
C GLY A 156 -7.55 4.56 -13.01
N ASN A 157 -7.74 4.01 -11.85
CA ASN A 157 -8.64 4.53 -10.83
C ASN A 157 -8.03 4.38 -9.42
N TRP A 158 -8.80 4.63 -8.36
CA TRP A 158 -8.40 4.42 -6.96
C TRP A 158 -9.36 3.46 -6.25
N ASN A 159 -10.13 2.69 -7.03
CA ASN A 159 -10.99 1.66 -6.47
C ASN A 159 -10.15 0.50 -5.95
N LEU A 160 -10.71 -0.21 -4.99
CA LEU A 160 -10.13 -1.42 -4.44
C LEU A 160 -11.16 -2.52 -4.66
N GLU A 161 -11.05 -3.19 -5.80
CA GLU A 161 -12.08 -4.10 -6.31
C GLU A 161 -12.11 -5.42 -5.56
N PHE A 162 -11.01 -5.77 -4.90
CA PHE A 162 -10.92 -6.99 -4.10
C PHE A 162 -10.97 -6.65 -2.62
N ALA A 163 -11.83 -7.34 -1.88
CA ALA A 163 -11.92 -7.25 -0.44
C ALA A 163 -11.97 -8.66 0.17
N LYS A 164 -11.17 -8.87 1.22
CA LYS A 164 -11.26 -10.00 2.14
C LYS A 164 -11.76 -9.47 3.48
N GLY A 165 -12.96 -9.90 3.87
CA GLY A 165 -13.64 -9.38 5.06
C GLY A 165 -14.50 -8.16 4.78
N ASP A 166 -14.91 -7.48 5.84
CA ASP A 166 -15.75 -6.28 5.81
C ASP A 166 -14.87 -5.04 5.97
N ILE A 167 -14.79 -4.18 4.98
CA ILE A 167 -13.94 -2.99 4.99
C ILE A 167 -14.73 -1.78 5.48
N GLU A 168 -14.40 -1.28 6.67
CA GLU A 168 -14.99 -0.07 7.25
C GLU A 168 -14.14 1.19 7.03
N ALA A 169 -12.86 1.04 6.73
CA ALA A 169 -11.96 2.16 6.48
C ALA A 169 -12.32 2.91 5.19
N PRO A 170 -12.46 4.25 5.23
CA PRO A 170 -12.55 5.06 4.01
C PRO A 170 -11.21 5.06 3.28
N LEU A 171 -11.18 5.51 2.02
CA LEU A 171 -9.92 5.79 1.33
C LEU A 171 -9.11 6.85 2.09
N ALA A 172 -7.77 6.74 2.07
CA ALA A 172 -6.89 7.64 2.82
C ALA A 172 -6.73 9.02 2.19
N LEU A 173 -7.05 9.16 0.90
CA LEU A 173 -6.79 10.36 0.11
C LEU A 173 -8.08 11.14 -0.18
N THR A 174 -7.93 12.45 -0.34
CA THR A 174 -9.03 13.29 -0.83
C THR A 174 -9.34 12.99 -2.30
N PRO A 175 -10.61 13.16 -2.75
CA PRO A 175 -10.96 12.99 -4.16
C PRO A 175 -10.13 13.87 -5.11
N GLU A 176 -9.81 15.08 -4.69
CA GLU A 176 -9.00 16.04 -5.45
C GLU A 176 -7.58 15.51 -5.65
N ALA A 177 -6.92 15.02 -4.58
CA ALA A 177 -5.58 14.47 -4.66
C ALA A 177 -5.53 13.24 -5.56
N MET A 178 -6.53 12.37 -5.48
CA MET A 178 -6.66 11.20 -6.36
C MET A 178 -6.84 11.59 -7.83
N ALA A 179 -7.63 12.64 -8.11
CA ALA A 179 -7.86 13.12 -9.48
C ALA A 179 -6.64 13.84 -10.07
N ASP A 180 -5.89 14.57 -9.25
CA ASP A 180 -4.76 15.40 -9.68
C ASP A 180 -3.45 14.60 -9.79
N TYR A 181 -3.37 13.40 -9.19
CA TYR A 181 -2.16 12.59 -9.21
C TYR A 181 -1.76 12.16 -10.64
N GLN A 182 -0.55 12.54 -11.05
CA GLN A 182 -0.03 12.31 -12.41
C GLN A 182 0.86 11.07 -12.54
N GLY A 183 1.15 10.38 -11.43
CA GLY A 183 1.88 9.12 -11.41
C GLY A 183 0.95 7.91 -11.53
N SER A 184 1.55 6.72 -11.65
CA SER A 184 0.89 5.43 -11.53
C SER A 184 1.62 4.60 -10.48
N LEU A 185 0.90 3.78 -9.75
CA LEU A 185 1.49 2.85 -8.79
C LEU A 185 1.93 1.52 -9.46
N LYS A 186 2.13 1.52 -10.78
CA LYS A 186 2.59 0.36 -11.56
C LYS A 186 4.10 0.39 -11.75
N THR A 187 4.74 -0.73 -11.44
CA THR A 187 6.13 -1.00 -11.78
C THR A 187 6.22 -2.11 -12.82
N ILE A 188 7.09 -1.93 -13.82
CA ILE A 188 7.43 -2.92 -14.84
C ILE A 188 8.88 -3.32 -14.61
N THR A 189 9.12 -4.56 -14.21
CA THR A 189 10.47 -5.03 -13.88
C THR A 189 11.14 -5.66 -15.07
N VAL A 190 12.30 -5.13 -15.47
CA VAL A 190 13.20 -5.77 -16.44
C VAL A 190 13.90 -6.92 -15.75
N THR A 191 13.69 -8.14 -16.24
CA THR A 191 14.14 -9.38 -15.57
C THR A 191 15.31 -10.08 -16.27
N ASN A 192 15.66 -9.65 -17.50
CA ASN A 192 16.79 -10.20 -18.25
C ASN A 192 17.48 -9.12 -19.10
N ASN A 193 18.70 -9.41 -19.55
CA ASN A 193 19.52 -8.52 -20.37
C ASN A 193 19.39 -8.76 -21.88
N ASN A 194 18.37 -9.49 -22.32
CA ASN A 194 18.10 -9.70 -23.74
C ASN A 194 17.73 -8.39 -24.42
N ASP A 195 18.04 -8.26 -25.69
CA ASP A 195 17.65 -7.08 -26.50
C ASP A 195 16.13 -6.99 -26.74
N SER A 196 15.43 -8.14 -26.79
CA SER A 196 13.98 -8.20 -27.03
C SER A 196 13.35 -9.45 -26.41
N GLY A 197 12.01 -9.47 -26.41
CA GLY A 197 11.20 -10.55 -25.83
C GLY A 197 10.78 -10.28 -24.39
N PRO A 198 9.96 -11.14 -23.80
CA PRO A 198 9.39 -10.95 -22.47
C PRO A 198 10.47 -10.72 -21.41
N GLY A 199 10.26 -9.67 -20.58
CA GLY A 199 11.16 -9.30 -19.50
C GLY A 199 12.41 -8.52 -19.93
N SER A 200 12.57 -8.19 -21.21
CA SER A 200 13.65 -7.29 -21.69
C SER A 200 13.30 -5.82 -21.45
N LEU A 201 14.30 -4.95 -21.48
CA LEU A 201 14.07 -3.49 -21.38
C LEU A 201 13.19 -2.98 -22.54
N ARG A 202 13.34 -3.50 -23.74
CA ARG A 202 12.52 -3.14 -24.90
C ARG A 202 11.05 -3.50 -24.70
N ASP A 203 10.81 -4.69 -24.15
CA ASP A 203 9.45 -5.15 -23.82
C ASP A 203 8.82 -4.29 -22.70
N ALA A 204 9.60 -3.97 -21.67
CA ALA A 204 9.18 -3.08 -20.60
C ALA A 204 8.77 -1.68 -21.11
N ILE A 205 9.60 -1.08 -22.01
CA ILE A 205 9.29 0.21 -22.61
C ILE A 205 8.04 0.14 -23.49
N ALA A 206 7.89 -0.93 -24.30
CA ALA A 206 6.74 -1.09 -25.19
C ALA A 206 5.41 -1.30 -24.43
N SER A 207 5.47 -1.86 -23.22
CA SER A 207 4.29 -2.10 -22.37
C SER A 207 3.99 -0.96 -21.39
N ALA A 208 4.94 -0.03 -21.18
CA ALA A 208 4.77 1.07 -20.25
C ALA A 208 3.77 2.11 -20.76
N ALA A 209 2.94 2.59 -19.84
CA ALA A 209 2.09 3.76 -20.07
C ALA A 209 2.65 4.99 -19.33
N ALA A 210 2.12 6.17 -19.66
CA ALA A 210 2.55 7.40 -19.01
C ALA A 210 2.29 7.33 -17.49
N GLY A 211 3.33 7.56 -16.70
CA GLY A 211 3.29 7.51 -15.25
C GLY A 211 3.86 6.22 -14.66
N ASP A 212 4.04 5.15 -15.44
CA ASP A 212 4.63 3.90 -14.96
C ASP A 212 6.12 4.06 -14.62
N THR A 213 6.57 3.22 -13.70
CA THR A 213 7.98 3.09 -13.34
C THR A 213 8.55 1.84 -13.99
N ILE A 214 9.72 1.95 -14.63
CA ILE A 214 10.50 0.79 -15.11
C ILE A 214 11.71 0.63 -14.20
N GLU A 215 11.86 -0.55 -13.62
CA GLU A 215 13.00 -0.90 -12.76
C GLU A 215 13.73 -2.13 -13.28
N PHE A 216 14.96 -2.34 -12.80
CA PHE A 216 15.75 -3.51 -13.14
C PHE A 216 15.81 -4.47 -11.95
N ALA A 217 15.57 -5.76 -12.20
CA ALA A 217 15.77 -6.79 -11.19
C ALA A 217 17.22 -6.74 -10.66
N SER A 218 17.39 -6.95 -9.36
CA SER A 218 18.70 -6.94 -8.71
C SER A 218 19.70 -7.93 -9.32
N THR A 219 19.20 -9.01 -9.93
CA THR A 219 19.99 -10.01 -10.67
C THR A 219 20.68 -9.42 -11.91
N LEU A 220 20.23 -8.26 -12.39
CA LEU A 220 20.83 -7.55 -13.53
C LEU A 220 21.93 -6.54 -13.11
N ALA A 221 22.22 -6.43 -11.83
CA ALA A 221 23.27 -5.55 -11.33
C ALA A 221 24.62 -5.86 -12.06
N SER A 222 25.25 -4.82 -12.60
CA SER A 222 26.49 -4.92 -13.39
C SER A 222 26.37 -5.70 -14.71
N GLN A 223 25.17 -6.05 -15.16
CA GLN A 223 24.99 -6.67 -16.47
C GLN A 223 24.84 -5.61 -17.57
N THR A 224 25.21 -5.98 -18.80
CA THR A 224 25.09 -5.12 -19.97
C THR A 224 23.92 -5.60 -20.84
N ILE A 225 23.05 -4.67 -21.24
CA ILE A 225 22.05 -4.91 -22.26
C ILE A 225 22.61 -4.40 -23.60
N THR A 226 22.80 -5.33 -24.55
CA THR A 226 23.31 -4.98 -25.89
C THR A 226 22.13 -4.85 -26.85
N LEU A 227 21.98 -3.66 -27.44
CA LEU A 227 20.91 -3.39 -28.41
C LEU A 227 21.37 -3.75 -29.83
N THR A 228 20.80 -4.81 -30.41
CA THR A 228 21.09 -5.30 -31.78
C THR A 228 19.93 -5.05 -32.75
N ASN A 229 18.72 -4.80 -32.25
CA ASN A 229 17.51 -4.57 -33.02
C ASN A 229 17.16 -3.07 -33.13
N GLY A 230 18.15 -2.21 -33.16
CA GLY A 230 17.96 -0.75 -33.26
C GLY A 230 17.72 -0.08 -31.91
N GLN A 231 17.44 1.23 -31.97
CA GLN A 231 17.21 2.05 -30.78
C GLN A 231 15.92 1.65 -30.03
N LEU A 232 15.87 2.03 -28.76
CA LEU A 232 14.64 1.96 -27.95
C LEU A 232 13.76 3.17 -28.32
N VAL A 233 12.49 2.95 -28.57
CA VAL A 233 11.48 3.98 -28.91
C VAL A 233 10.20 3.74 -28.11
#